data_96cadb10462d34095697713c35f8f504
#
_entry.id   96cadb10462d34095697713c35f8f504
#
_cell.length_a   1.000
_cell.length_b   1.000
_cell.length_c   1.000
_cell.angle_alpha   90.00
_cell.angle_beta   90.00
_cell.angle_gamma   90.00
#
_symmetry.space_group_name_H-M   'P 1'
#
loop_
_entity.id
_entity.type
_entity.pdbx_description
1 polymer ?
#
loop_
_entity_poly.entity_id
_entity_poly.type
_entity_poly.pdbx_seq_one_letter_code
_entity_poly.pdbx_strand_id
1 'polypeptide(L)'
;MTVRLLDETEAGLGWIESASTARTSHALVHDGGVWLIDPIEPAEVEGRVLALGEPAGVIQLLDRHNRDGAEIAARLDVPLHVVPSELPGTPFELLPVRSNRFWREVALWWPEQRVLVCADALGTVPFFRAGDEVVGVHPFLRFRPPRTLHGVGAEHLLVGHGRGLHGSDTGALVDDAIRNARRRIPRWLRGVPRIIRRGG
;
A
#
# COMPACT_ATOMS: atom_id res chain seq x y z
N MET A 1 -11.68 8.81 -14.95
CA MET A 1 -11.46 8.44 -13.53
C MET A 1 -10.74 9.62 -12.91
N THR A 2 -11.20 10.17 -11.79
CA THR A 2 -10.58 11.33 -11.14
C THR A 2 -9.67 10.85 -10.03
N VAL A 3 -8.46 11.39 -9.95
CA VAL A 3 -7.50 11.14 -8.87
C VAL A 3 -7.22 12.42 -8.10
N ARG A 4 -6.80 12.28 -6.85
CA ARG A 4 -6.40 13.40 -5.99
C ARG A 4 -5.20 13.03 -5.14
N LEU A 5 -4.38 14.01 -4.82
CA LEU A 5 -3.23 13.85 -3.92
C LEU A 5 -3.66 13.48 -2.49
N LEU A 6 -2.82 12.68 -1.84
CA LEU A 6 -2.88 12.39 -0.40
C LEU A 6 -1.52 11.91 0.10
N ASP A 7 -1.42 11.70 1.41
CA ASP A 7 -0.25 11.08 2.08
C ASP A 7 1.09 11.75 1.71
N GLU A 8 1.10 13.08 1.62
CA GLU A 8 2.31 13.86 1.34
C GLU A 8 3.21 13.89 2.59
N THR A 9 4.46 13.41 2.43
CA THR A 9 5.50 13.31 3.46
C THR A 9 6.85 13.69 2.88
N GLU A 10 7.90 13.72 3.69
CA GLU A 10 9.28 13.91 3.22
C GLU A 10 9.75 12.76 2.32
N ALA A 11 9.21 11.55 2.51
CA ALA A 11 9.53 10.38 1.69
C ALA A 11 8.90 10.42 0.28
N GLY A 12 7.87 11.26 0.07
CA GLY A 12 7.15 11.36 -1.19
C GLY A 12 5.67 11.67 -1.02
N LEU A 13 4.85 11.27 -1.98
CA LEU A 13 3.41 11.50 -1.98
C LEU A 13 2.63 10.29 -2.47
N GLY A 14 1.33 10.29 -2.19
CA GLY A 14 0.37 9.34 -2.76
C GLY A 14 -0.72 10.03 -3.57
N TRP A 15 -1.46 9.24 -4.33
CA TRP A 15 -2.72 9.66 -4.96
C TRP A 15 -3.74 8.54 -4.90
N ILE A 16 -5.00 8.93 -4.83
CA ILE A 16 -6.13 8.02 -4.68
C ILE A 16 -7.18 8.29 -5.73
N GLU A 17 -7.74 7.22 -6.30
CA GLU A 17 -8.90 7.33 -7.18
C GLU A 17 -10.18 7.62 -6.39
N SER A 18 -11.11 8.32 -7.05
CA SER A 18 -12.42 8.65 -6.48
C SER A 18 -13.46 7.52 -6.58
N ALA A 19 -13.03 6.30 -6.94
CA ALA A 19 -13.90 5.13 -7.01
C ALA A 19 -14.15 4.50 -5.63
N SER A 20 -15.17 3.65 -5.53
CA SER A 20 -15.54 2.95 -4.27
C SER A 20 -14.43 2.05 -3.73
N THR A 21 -13.56 1.55 -4.61
CA THR A 21 -12.39 0.74 -4.26
C THR A 21 -11.29 1.56 -3.58
N ALA A 22 -11.30 2.89 -3.78
CA ALA A 22 -10.33 3.83 -3.21
C ALA A 22 -8.88 3.33 -3.38
N ARG A 23 -8.54 2.90 -4.61
CA ARG A 23 -7.16 2.45 -4.92
C ARG A 23 -6.20 3.60 -4.72
N THR A 24 -5.10 3.31 -4.07
CA THR A 24 -4.06 4.29 -3.75
C THR A 24 -2.74 3.85 -4.35
N SER A 25 -1.99 4.79 -4.86
CA SER A 25 -0.65 4.64 -5.42
C SER A 25 0.29 5.60 -4.74
N HIS A 26 1.58 5.32 -4.78
CA HIS A 26 2.57 6.15 -4.11
C HIS A 26 3.78 6.42 -5.01
N ALA A 27 4.39 7.59 -4.82
CA ALA A 27 5.68 7.96 -5.38
C ALA A 27 6.65 8.23 -4.22
N LEU A 28 7.69 7.42 -4.11
CA LEU A 28 8.74 7.57 -3.09
C LEU A 28 10.00 8.12 -3.75
N VAL A 29 10.69 9.02 -3.05
CA VAL A 29 11.87 9.71 -3.56
C VAL A 29 13.11 9.28 -2.79
N HIS A 30 14.11 8.75 -3.50
CA HIS A 30 15.42 8.42 -2.94
C HIS A 30 16.53 8.87 -3.91
N ASP A 31 17.49 9.63 -3.42
CA ASP A 31 18.64 10.15 -4.17
C ASP A 31 18.25 10.81 -5.51
N GLY A 32 17.14 11.56 -5.50
CA GLY A 32 16.60 12.24 -6.68
C GLY A 32 15.82 11.34 -7.63
N GLY A 33 15.79 10.04 -7.39
CA GLY A 33 15.02 9.07 -8.16
C GLY A 33 13.61 8.86 -7.59
N VAL A 34 12.59 8.82 -8.45
CA VAL A 34 11.19 8.61 -8.10
C VAL A 34 10.79 7.16 -8.38
N TRP A 35 10.37 6.45 -7.34
CA TRP A 35 9.88 5.08 -7.40
C TRP A 35 8.36 5.07 -7.28
N LEU A 36 7.67 4.59 -8.33
CA LEU A 36 6.22 4.52 -8.37
C LEU A 36 5.74 3.15 -7.86
N ILE A 37 4.91 3.15 -6.81
CA ILE A 37 4.45 1.92 -6.15
C ILE A 37 2.99 1.67 -6.51
N ASP A 38 2.71 0.49 -7.10
CA ASP A 38 1.37 0.06 -7.55
C ASP A 38 0.62 1.20 -8.27
N PRO A 39 1.20 1.88 -9.28
CA PRO A 39 0.62 3.09 -9.82
C PRO A 39 -0.65 2.83 -10.63
N ILE A 40 -1.66 3.68 -10.39
CA ILE A 40 -2.74 3.97 -11.32
C ILE A 40 -2.38 5.25 -12.08
N GLU A 41 -2.96 5.46 -13.26
CA GLU A 41 -2.68 6.66 -14.08
C GLU A 41 -2.82 7.94 -13.23
N PRO A 42 -1.73 8.72 -13.04
CA PRO A 42 -1.75 9.89 -12.15
C PRO A 42 -2.49 11.10 -12.70
N ALA A 43 -2.84 11.10 -13.99
CA ALA A 43 -3.66 12.12 -14.67
C ALA A 43 -3.52 13.55 -14.10
N GLU A 44 -4.46 13.98 -13.24
CA GLU A 44 -4.51 15.34 -12.70
C GLU A 44 -3.35 15.68 -11.75
N VAL A 45 -2.60 14.68 -11.28
CA VAL A 45 -1.49 14.85 -10.32
C VAL A 45 -0.11 14.58 -10.95
N GLU A 46 -0.06 14.20 -12.23
CA GLU A 46 1.18 13.78 -12.90
C GLU A 46 2.29 14.84 -12.78
N GLY A 47 1.98 16.12 -12.98
CA GLY A 47 2.94 17.20 -12.84
C GLY A 47 3.56 17.30 -11.44
N ARG A 48 2.81 16.95 -10.39
CA ARG A 48 3.32 16.90 -9.01
C ARG A 48 4.22 15.68 -8.79
N VAL A 49 3.86 14.53 -9.39
CA VAL A 49 4.66 13.30 -9.31
C VAL A 49 6.00 13.49 -10.02
N LEU A 50 5.97 14.02 -11.25
CA LEU A 50 7.18 14.27 -12.04
C LEU A 50 8.07 15.39 -11.47
N ALA A 51 7.49 16.34 -10.72
CA ALA A 51 8.24 17.39 -10.04
C ALA A 51 9.05 16.90 -8.82
N LEU A 52 8.83 15.64 -8.37
CA LEU A 52 9.59 15.07 -7.26
C LEU A 52 11.02 14.68 -7.63
N GLY A 53 11.30 14.37 -8.90
CA GLY A 53 12.61 13.95 -9.37
C GLY A 53 12.53 13.12 -10.66
N GLU A 54 13.62 12.47 -11.03
CA GLU A 54 13.70 11.65 -12.21
C GLU A 54 13.04 10.27 -11.97
N PRO A 55 12.19 9.76 -12.87
CA PRO A 55 11.64 8.41 -12.74
C PRO A 55 12.75 7.36 -12.68
N ALA A 56 12.72 6.51 -11.64
CA ALA A 56 13.74 5.48 -11.41
C ALA A 56 13.20 4.06 -11.61
N GLY A 57 11.91 3.83 -11.37
CA GLY A 57 11.30 2.52 -11.58
C GLY A 57 9.86 2.46 -11.12
N VAL A 58 9.18 1.38 -11.52
CA VAL A 58 7.83 1.02 -11.07
C VAL A 58 7.92 -0.27 -10.26
N ILE A 59 7.31 -0.31 -9.08
CA ILE A 59 7.26 -1.47 -8.20
C ILE A 59 5.81 -1.90 -8.03
N GLN A 60 5.50 -3.13 -8.43
CA GLN A 60 4.23 -3.79 -8.18
C GLN A 60 4.40 -4.75 -7.01
N LEU A 61 3.73 -4.47 -5.88
CA LEU A 61 3.89 -5.22 -4.63
C LEU A 61 3.04 -6.49 -4.56
N LEU A 62 1.94 -6.57 -5.32
CA LEU A 62 1.02 -7.71 -5.35
C LEU A 62 0.81 -8.20 -6.79
N ASP A 63 0.87 -9.51 -7.02
CA ASP A 63 0.81 -10.15 -8.33
C ASP A 63 -0.45 -9.83 -9.16
N ARG A 64 -1.53 -9.41 -8.50
CA ARG A 64 -2.81 -9.02 -9.13
C ARG A 64 -3.06 -7.51 -9.18
N HIS A 65 -2.13 -6.69 -8.71
CA HIS A 65 -2.19 -5.24 -8.85
C HIS A 65 -1.69 -4.81 -10.24
N ASN A 66 -2.21 -5.46 -11.29
CA ASN A 66 -1.92 -5.11 -12.69
C ASN A 66 -2.55 -3.76 -13.08
N ARG A 67 -2.41 -2.76 -12.23
CA ARG A 67 -2.93 -1.40 -12.46
C ARG A 67 -2.35 -0.85 -13.77
N ASP A 68 -1.99 0.40 -13.82
CA ASP A 68 -1.42 1.00 -15.03
C ASP A 68 0.12 0.95 -15.02
N GLY A 69 0.70 0.10 -14.14
CA GLY A 69 2.14 0.06 -13.89
C GLY A 69 2.99 -0.30 -15.09
N ALA A 70 2.53 -1.23 -15.94
CA ALA A 70 3.28 -1.63 -17.13
C ALA A 70 3.30 -0.53 -18.20
N GLU A 71 2.16 0.13 -18.43
CA GLU A 71 2.01 1.24 -19.36
C GLU A 71 2.82 2.46 -18.89
N ILE A 72 2.79 2.75 -17.60
CA ILE A 72 3.55 3.86 -17.00
C ILE A 72 5.06 3.57 -17.09
N ALA A 73 5.51 2.37 -16.75
CA ALA A 73 6.92 1.99 -16.85
C ALA A 73 7.44 2.11 -18.29
N ALA A 74 6.66 1.64 -19.26
CA ALA A 74 7.01 1.75 -20.68
C ALA A 74 7.05 3.21 -21.15
N ARG A 75 6.10 4.04 -20.71
CA ARG A 75 6.04 5.47 -21.09
C ARG A 75 7.20 6.27 -20.51
N LEU A 76 7.64 5.94 -19.30
CA LEU A 76 8.73 6.61 -18.60
C LEU A 76 10.11 6.01 -18.92
N ASP A 77 10.16 4.93 -19.70
CA ASP A 77 11.38 4.17 -20.04
C ASP A 77 12.15 3.72 -18.79
N VAL A 78 11.43 3.18 -17.79
CA VAL A 78 11.98 2.69 -16.52
C VAL A 78 11.64 1.22 -16.29
N PRO A 79 12.43 0.48 -15.47
CA PRO A 79 12.13 -0.91 -15.16
C PRO A 79 10.84 -1.08 -14.36
N LEU A 80 10.11 -2.18 -14.65
CA LEU A 80 8.98 -2.68 -13.86
C LEU A 80 9.42 -3.87 -13.01
N HIS A 81 9.29 -3.76 -11.71
CA HIS A 81 9.57 -4.81 -10.74
C HIS A 81 8.28 -5.42 -10.20
N VAL A 82 7.96 -6.66 -10.57
CA VAL A 82 6.72 -7.35 -10.14
C VAL A 82 7.02 -8.30 -9.00
N VAL A 83 6.50 -8.01 -7.82
CA VAL A 83 6.71 -8.77 -6.57
C VAL A 83 8.20 -9.12 -6.40
N PRO A 84 9.07 -8.10 -6.38
CA PRO A 84 10.51 -8.32 -6.38
C PRO A 84 10.98 -9.04 -5.11
N SER A 85 12.07 -9.81 -5.23
CA SER A 85 12.77 -10.38 -4.07
C SER A 85 13.85 -9.45 -3.53
N GLU A 86 14.33 -8.53 -4.36
CA GLU A 86 15.36 -7.54 -4.02
C GLU A 86 15.22 -6.31 -4.92
N LEU A 87 15.72 -5.17 -4.46
CA LEU A 87 15.79 -3.90 -5.19
C LEU A 87 17.17 -3.28 -4.96
N PRO A 88 18.21 -3.76 -5.65
CA PRO A 88 19.58 -3.27 -5.47
C PRO A 88 19.68 -1.77 -5.75
N GLY A 89 20.49 -1.07 -4.96
CA GLY A 89 20.69 0.38 -5.11
C GLY A 89 19.55 1.24 -4.57
N THR A 90 18.60 0.64 -3.85
CA THR A 90 17.53 1.36 -3.14
C THR A 90 17.65 1.18 -1.62
N PRO A 91 17.05 2.06 -0.81
CA PRO A 91 17.01 1.91 0.65
C PRO A 91 15.90 0.93 1.09
N PHE A 92 15.22 0.28 0.15
CA PHE A 92 14.01 -0.49 0.41
C PHE A 92 14.32 -1.94 0.80
N GLU A 93 13.86 -2.35 1.96
CA GLU A 93 13.80 -3.74 2.38
C GLU A 93 12.46 -4.36 1.96
N LEU A 94 12.49 -5.59 1.45
CA LEU A 94 11.28 -6.29 1.04
C LEU A 94 10.88 -7.32 2.10
N LEU A 95 9.69 -7.14 2.66
CA LEU A 95 9.12 -7.99 3.70
C LEU A 95 8.10 -8.95 3.07
N PRO A 96 8.34 -10.29 3.10
CA PRO A 96 7.39 -11.24 2.53
C PRO A 96 6.05 -11.21 3.27
N VAL A 97 4.95 -10.94 2.57
CA VAL A 97 3.57 -11.01 3.09
C VAL A 97 3.00 -12.41 2.89
N ARG A 98 3.01 -12.84 1.65
CA ARG A 98 2.51 -14.14 1.22
C ARG A 98 3.16 -14.57 -0.08
N SER A 99 3.46 -15.89 -0.22
CA SER A 99 3.93 -16.47 -1.47
C SER A 99 3.30 -17.85 -1.66
N ASN A 100 2.18 -17.89 -2.41
CA ASN A 100 1.55 -19.13 -2.84
C ASN A 100 0.84 -18.91 -4.19
N ARG A 101 0.24 -19.96 -4.75
CA ARG A 101 -0.41 -19.87 -6.08
C ARG A 101 -1.58 -18.90 -6.17
N PHE A 102 -2.17 -18.48 -5.04
CA PHE A 102 -3.34 -17.60 -4.99
C PHE A 102 -3.03 -16.18 -4.54
N TRP A 103 -1.82 -15.95 -4.00
CA TRP A 103 -1.44 -14.67 -3.42
C TRP A 103 0.07 -14.55 -3.34
N ARG A 104 0.63 -13.63 -4.12
CA ARG A 104 2.05 -13.28 -4.04
C ARG A 104 2.16 -11.80 -3.77
N GLU A 105 2.60 -11.45 -2.58
CA GLU A 105 2.74 -10.06 -2.12
C GLU A 105 3.98 -9.91 -1.27
N VAL A 106 4.67 -8.81 -1.48
CA VAL A 106 5.71 -8.27 -0.61
C VAL A 106 5.28 -6.89 -0.12
N ALA A 107 5.70 -6.50 1.08
CA ALA A 107 5.63 -5.13 1.53
C ALA A 107 7.00 -4.49 1.40
N LEU A 108 7.02 -3.19 1.21
CA LEU A 108 8.24 -2.40 1.14
C LEU A 108 8.43 -1.69 2.47
N TRP A 109 9.57 -1.86 3.08
CA TRP A 109 9.99 -1.16 4.28
C TRP A 109 11.17 -0.24 3.98
N TRP A 110 11.06 1.02 4.36
CA TRP A 110 12.15 2.01 4.28
C TRP A 110 12.53 2.44 5.70
N PRO A 111 13.60 1.84 6.28
CA PRO A 111 13.96 2.02 7.69
C PRO A 111 14.22 3.47 8.08
N GLU A 112 15.00 4.20 7.29
CA GLU A 112 15.44 5.57 7.60
C GLU A 112 14.25 6.54 7.64
N GLN A 113 13.25 6.34 6.78
CA GLN A 113 12.04 7.14 6.72
C GLN A 113 10.89 6.57 7.56
N ARG A 114 11.08 5.38 8.14
CA ARG A 114 10.06 4.65 8.90
C ARG A 114 8.74 4.47 8.12
N VAL A 115 8.88 4.28 6.81
CA VAL A 115 7.76 4.10 5.87
C VAL A 115 7.56 2.61 5.58
N LEU A 116 6.35 2.11 5.85
CA LEU A 116 5.88 0.79 5.44
C LEU A 116 4.85 0.93 4.33
N VAL A 117 5.08 0.29 3.19
CA VAL A 117 4.12 0.26 2.08
C VAL A 117 3.58 -1.15 1.88
N CYS A 118 2.26 -1.30 1.86
CA CYS A 118 1.58 -2.56 1.61
C CYS A 118 0.62 -2.40 0.43
N ALA A 119 0.48 -3.45 -0.38
CA ALA A 119 -0.60 -3.52 -1.39
C ALA A 119 -1.94 -3.83 -0.70
N ASP A 120 -2.22 -5.12 -0.49
CA ASP A 120 -3.46 -5.61 0.11
C ASP A 120 -3.29 -6.25 1.49
N ALA A 121 -2.06 -6.37 2.01
CA ALA A 121 -1.84 -6.93 3.34
C ALA A 121 -2.63 -6.20 4.41
N LEU A 122 -2.62 -4.87 4.33
CA LEU A 122 -3.29 -3.93 5.22
C LEU A 122 -4.07 -2.90 4.40
N GLY A 123 -5.15 -2.36 4.99
CA GLY A 123 -5.92 -1.30 4.35
C GLY A 123 -6.76 -0.52 5.34
N THR A 124 -7.12 0.70 4.96
CA THR A 124 -7.87 1.65 5.81
C THR A 124 -9.32 1.85 5.37
N VAL A 125 -9.71 1.26 4.23
CA VAL A 125 -11.12 1.28 3.79
C VAL A 125 -11.98 0.32 4.59
N PRO A 126 -13.32 0.52 4.65
CA PRO A 126 -14.24 -0.29 5.46
C PRO A 126 -14.14 -1.80 5.21
N PHE A 127 -13.82 -2.22 3.96
CA PHE A 127 -13.68 -3.63 3.60
C PHE A 127 -12.59 -4.35 4.41
N PHE A 128 -11.49 -3.67 4.74
CA PHE A 128 -10.40 -4.23 5.54
C PHE A 128 -10.70 -4.20 7.03
N ARG A 129 -11.48 -3.24 7.50
CA ARG A 129 -11.63 -2.90 8.92
C ARG A 129 -12.74 -3.71 9.60
N ALA A 130 -12.47 -4.16 10.81
CA ALA A 130 -13.44 -4.83 11.67
C ALA A 130 -13.91 -3.86 12.78
N GLY A 131 -15.07 -3.25 12.59
CA GLY A 131 -15.64 -2.32 13.58
C GLY A 131 -14.90 -0.99 13.61
N ASP A 132 -14.24 -0.69 14.73
CA ASP A 132 -13.50 0.54 15.01
C ASP A 132 -12.01 0.49 14.67
N GLU A 133 -11.54 -0.58 14.03
CA GLU A 133 -10.16 -0.61 13.53
C GLU A 133 -9.86 0.63 12.67
N VAL A 134 -8.72 1.26 12.89
CA VAL A 134 -8.22 2.35 12.03
C VAL A 134 -7.61 1.75 10.77
N VAL A 135 -6.85 0.67 10.91
CA VAL A 135 -6.30 -0.17 9.85
C VAL A 135 -6.69 -1.62 10.09
N GLY A 136 -6.94 -2.37 9.03
CA GLY A 136 -7.31 -3.79 9.13
C GLY A 136 -6.50 -4.66 8.19
N VAL A 137 -6.31 -5.92 8.57
CA VAL A 137 -5.75 -6.96 7.72
C VAL A 137 -6.79 -7.37 6.67
N HIS A 138 -6.35 -7.58 5.41
CA HIS A 138 -7.23 -8.07 4.35
C HIS A 138 -8.01 -9.32 4.81
N PRO A 139 -9.32 -9.41 4.54
CA PRO A 139 -10.16 -10.50 5.03
C PRO A 139 -9.60 -11.90 4.82
N PHE A 140 -9.07 -12.19 3.63
CA PHE A 140 -8.48 -13.49 3.32
C PHE A 140 -7.16 -13.77 4.06
N LEU A 141 -6.48 -12.76 4.53
CA LEU A 141 -5.26 -12.90 5.32
C LEU A 141 -5.52 -12.96 6.83
N ARG A 142 -6.74 -12.66 7.31
CA ARG A 142 -7.05 -12.65 8.76
C ARG A 142 -6.78 -13.99 9.45
N PHE A 143 -6.97 -15.12 8.77
CA PHE A 143 -6.64 -16.45 9.32
C PHE A 143 -5.13 -16.71 9.44
N ARG A 144 -4.33 -16.11 8.57
CA ARG A 144 -2.87 -16.19 8.56
C ARG A 144 -2.29 -14.80 8.32
N PRO A 145 -2.35 -13.92 9.33
CA PRO A 145 -1.94 -12.52 9.17
C PRO A 145 -0.45 -12.41 8.83
N PRO A 146 -0.04 -11.32 8.18
CA PRO A 146 1.33 -11.09 7.73
C PRO A 146 2.24 -10.73 8.91
N ARG A 147 2.73 -11.74 9.63
CA ARG A 147 3.52 -11.55 10.84
C ARG A 147 4.88 -10.89 10.61
N THR A 148 5.38 -10.91 9.38
CA THR A 148 6.60 -10.22 8.98
C THR A 148 6.50 -8.70 9.12
N LEU A 149 5.29 -8.16 9.13
CA LEU A 149 5.03 -6.74 9.30
C LEU A 149 4.83 -6.31 10.77
N HIS A 150 4.81 -7.29 11.70
CA HIS A 150 4.68 -7.01 13.13
C HIS A 150 6.01 -6.56 13.73
N GLY A 151 6.01 -5.49 14.51
CA GLY A 151 7.20 -4.98 15.17
C GLY A 151 8.13 -4.15 14.29
N VAL A 152 7.73 -3.83 13.05
CA VAL A 152 8.53 -3.03 12.12
C VAL A 152 8.74 -1.59 12.62
N GLY A 153 7.80 -1.07 13.42
CA GLY A 153 7.92 0.25 14.04
C GLY A 153 7.71 1.41 13.07
N ALA A 154 6.82 1.23 12.10
CA ALA A 154 6.50 2.27 11.13
C ALA A 154 5.90 3.53 11.76
N GLU A 155 6.28 4.70 11.28
CA GLU A 155 5.61 5.98 11.56
C GLU A 155 4.70 6.40 10.41
N HIS A 156 4.95 5.85 9.22
CA HIS A 156 4.12 6.04 8.05
C HIS A 156 3.73 4.68 7.49
N LEU A 157 2.41 4.43 7.38
CA LEU A 157 1.87 3.29 6.67
C LEU A 157 1.17 3.78 5.41
N LEU A 158 1.64 3.34 4.26
CA LEU A 158 1.03 3.58 2.95
C LEU A 158 0.37 2.29 2.49
N VAL A 159 -0.86 2.37 2.00
CA VAL A 159 -1.68 1.20 1.67
C VAL A 159 -2.21 1.26 0.23
N GLY A 160 -2.47 0.11 -0.36
CA GLY A 160 -3.06 0.02 -1.71
C GLY A 160 -4.54 0.42 -1.76
N HIS A 161 -5.23 0.49 -0.61
CA HIS A 161 -6.65 0.86 -0.52
C HIS A 161 -6.93 1.79 0.68
N GLY A 162 -7.27 3.04 0.37
CA GLY A 162 -7.58 4.09 1.35
C GLY A 162 -6.40 5.01 1.64
N ARG A 163 -6.56 5.86 2.67
CA ARG A 163 -5.53 6.81 3.09
C ARG A 163 -4.47 6.10 3.93
N GLY A 164 -3.24 6.55 3.84
CA GLY A 164 -2.18 6.16 4.75
C GLY A 164 -2.45 6.58 6.20
N LEU A 165 -1.61 6.08 7.10
CA LEU A 165 -1.56 6.50 8.50
C LEU A 165 -0.19 7.12 8.76
N HIS A 166 -0.18 8.20 9.52
CA HIS A 166 1.02 8.95 9.83
C HIS A 166 1.04 9.33 11.31
N GLY A 167 2.16 9.12 11.97
CA GLY A 167 2.38 9.45 13.37
C GLY A 167 3.05 8.34 14.15
N SER A 168 3.50 8.66 15.35
CA SER A 168 4.27 7.76 16.22
C SER A 168 3.50 6.53 16.73
N ASP A 169 2.17 6.52 16.63
CA ASP A 169 1.30 5.41 17.00
C ASP A 169 1.02 4.44 15.84
N THR A 170 1.41 4.78 14.61
CA THR A 170 1.14 3.98 13.41
C THR A 170 1.63 2.53 13.56
N GLY A 171 2.84 2.32 14.05
CA GLY A 171 3.40 0.98 14.28
C GLY A 171 2.57 0.18 15.27
N ALA A 172 2.10 0.80 16.36
CA ALA A 172 1.25 0.14 17.34
C ALA A 172 -0.12 -0.26 16.76
N LEU A 173 -0.69 0.57 15.87
CA LEU A 173 -1.94 0.28 15.17
C LEU A 173 -1.78 -0.90 14.20
N VAL A 174 -0.66 -0.95 13.46
CA VAL A 174 -0.30 -2.09 12.58
C VAL A 174 -0.17 -3.37 13.40
N ASP A 175 0.57 -3.33 14.49
CA ASP A 175 0.78 -4.47 15.39
C ASP A 175 -0.53 -4.98 15.99
N ASP A 176 -1.40 -4.08 16.41
CA ASP A 176 -2.72 -4.42 16.94
C ASP A 176 -3.61 -5.08 15.87
N ALA A 177 -3.62 -4.56 14.64
CA ALA A 177 -4.36 -5.14 13.53
C ALA A 177 -3.90 -6.57 13.23
N ILE A 178 -2.58 -6.80 13.17
CA ILE A 178 -2.00 -8.12 12.90
C ILE A 178 -2.25 -9.09 14.06
N ARG A 179 -1.98 -8.68 15.29
CA ARG A 179 -2.13 -9.50 16.49
C ARG A 179 -3.56 -9.98 16.70
N ASN A 180 -4.53 -9.11 16.44
CA ASN A 180 -5.95 -9.36 16.67
C ASN A 180 -6.73 -9.78 15.42
N ALA A 181 -6.08 -9.91 14.26
CA ALA A 181 -6.72 -10.21 12.97
C ALA A 181 -7.72 -11.37 13.05
N ARG A 182 -7.31 -12.51 13.63
CA ARG A 182 -8.17 -13.72 13.79
C ARG A 182 -9.35 -13.46 14.73
N ARG A 183 -9.11 -12.84 15.87
CA ARG A 183 -10.14 -12.57 16.90
C ARG A 183 -11.23 -11.65 16.38
N ARG A 184 -10.88 -10.78 15.42
CA ARG A 184 -11.79 -9.80 14.83
C ARG A 184 -12.59 -10.31 13.63
N ILE A 185 -12.39 -11.57 13.18
CA ILE A 185 -13.16 -12.16 12.08
C ILE A 185 -14.69 -12.09 12.33
N PRO A 186 -15.23 -12.49 13.51
CA PRO A 186 -16.67 -12.40 13.74
C PRO A 186 -17.21 -10.96 13.69
N ARG A 187 -16.42 -9.98 14.13
CA ARG A 187 -16.78 -8.56 14.09
C ARG A 187 -16.77 -8.04 12.65
N TRP A 188 -15.77 -8.43 11.86
CA TRP A 188 -15.69 -8.11 10.43
C TRP A 188 -16.89 -8.66 9.67
N LEU A 189 -17.24 -9.94 9.86
CA LEU A 189 -18.40 -10.59 9.23
C LEU A 189 -19.71 -9.84 9.52
N ARG A 190 -19.90 -9.35 10.74
CA ARG A 190 -21.07 -8.53 11.10
C ARG A 190 -21.11 -7.18 10.37
N GLY A 191 -19.97 -6.67 9.93
CA GLY A 191 -19.84 -5.42 9.17
C GLY A 191 -20.14 -5.56 7.67
N VAL A 192 -19.96 -6.77 7.09
CA VAL A 192 -20.08 -7.03 5.65
C VAL A 192 -21.41 -6.54 5.04
N PRO A 193 -22.60 -6.75 5.64
CA PRO A 193 -23.84 -6.26 5.06
C PRO A 193 -23.91 -4.74 4.89
N ARG A 194 -23.22 -3.99 5.77
CA ARG A 194 -23.15 -2.52 5.67
C ARG A 194 -22.20 -2.07 4.56
N ILE A 195 -21.14 -2.83 4.34
CA ILE A 195 -20.14 -2.56 3.28
C ILE A 195 -20.80 -2.72 1.91
N ILE A 196 -21.52 -3.82 1.70
CA ILE A 196 -22.23 -4.11 0.45
C ILE A 196 -23.27 -3.03 0.13
N ARG A 197 -24.02 -2.53 1.13
CA ARG A 197 -25.04 -1.48 0.94
C ARG A 197 -24.46 -0.10 0.60
N ARG A 198 -23.20 0.17 0.89
CA ARG A 198 -22.54 1.48 0.63
C ARG A 198 -21.73 1.48 -0.66
N GLY A 199 -21.43 0.33 -1.22
CA GLY A 199 -20.65 0.17 -2.45
C GLY A 199 -21.52 -0.06 -3.72
N GLY A 200 -22.83 -0.11 -3.59
CA GLY A 200 -23.80 -0.06 -4.67
C GLY A 200 -24.48 1.32 -4.68
#